data_33fd3272af14bee2828ab4c1cafef8dc
#
_entry.id   33fd3272af14bee2828ab4c1cafef8dc
#
_cell.length_a   1.000
_cell.length_b   1.000
_cell.length_c   1.000
_cell.angle_alpha   90.00
_cell.angle_beta   90.00
_cell.angle_gamma   90.00
#
_symmetry.space_group_name_H-M   'P 1'
#
loop_
_entity.id
_entity.type
_entity.pdbx_description
1 polymer ?
#
loop_
_entity_poly.entity_id
_entity_poly.type
_entity_poly.pdbx_seq_one_letter_code
_entity_poly.pdbx_strand_id
1 'polypeptide(L)'
;MITAKTKICMVIGDPIGHSLSPQMHNAGLKALGIDSELVFVACDVKIRDMSDFIKGVRAMGIAGVSATLPHKIEIMKYMDTVDETARKIGAVNTVVNDNGALKGYNTDWLGALIPLEKKTELKNKRVGLLGAGGAARAIIYGLKKKGSIITLFNRSLKNANTLAEEFACGACGLDSLEQVLDMDILINATSVGMNEDKSPIDKKFLNKDHIVFDIIYTPKETRLIKDAKEKGAQVILGYEMLLYQGAQQFRLYTGFDAPVEAMRKAILKNV
;
A
#
# COMPACT_ATOMS: atom_id res chain seq x y z
N MET A 1 -6.13 -13.61 25.84
CA MET A 1 -4.93 -13.29 26.69
C MET A 1 -3.71 -13.87 26.02
N ILE A 2 -2.60 -13.12 25.94
CA ILE A 2 -1.33 -13.59 25.36
C ILE A 2 -0.72 -14.67 26.25
N THR A 3 -0.20 -15.76 25.66
CA THR A 3 0.43 -16.90 26.32
C THR A 3 1.74 -17.24 25.63
N ALA A 4 2.48 -18.23 26.15
CA ALA A 4 3.71 -18.75 25.50
C ALA A 4 3.45 -19.42 24.12
N LYS A 5 2.20 -19.68 23.77
CA LYS A 5 1.80 -20.26 22.48
C LYS A 5 1.40 -19.19 21.44
N THR A 6 1.25 -17.93 21.87
CA THR A 6 0.83 -16.85 20.97
C THR A 6 1.90 -16.56 19.94
N LYS A 7 1.55 -16.68 18.66
CA LYS A 7 2.43 -16.35 17.54
C LYS A 7 2.49 -14.84 17.33
N ILE A 8 3.56 -14.37 16.70
CA ILE A 8 3.77 -12.95 16.41
C ILE A 8 3.74 -12.74 14.90
N CYS A 9 2.93 -11.78 14.46
CA CYS A 9 3.09 -11.11 13.17
C CYS A 9 3.51 -9.66 13.41
N MET A 10 4.14 -9.04 12.40
CA MET A 10 4.60 -7.65 12.56
C MET A 10 4.55 -6.85 11.28
N VAL A 11 4.50 -5.52 11.42
CA VAL A 11 4.84 -4.60 10.34
C VAL A 11 6.22 -4.01 10.58
N ILE A 12 7.02 -3.90 9.51
CA ILE A 12 8.33 -3.25 9.52
C ILE A 12 8.37 -2.07 8.58
N GLY A 13 9.10 -1.03 8.97
CA GLY A 13 9.31 0.20 8.18
C GLY A 13 10.42 1.03 8.81
N ASP A 14 10.77 2.17 8.17
CA ASP A 14 11.74 3.11 8.70
C ASP A 14 11.39 4.55 8.25
N PRO A 15 10.77 5.36 9.13
CA PRO A 15 10.19 5.04 10.45
C PRO A 15 8.84 4.31 10.37
N ILE A 16 8.44 3.58 11.41
CA ILE A 16 7.18 2.80 11.43
C ILE A 16 6.15 3.27 12.49
N GLY A 17 6.53 4.16 13.38
CA GLY A 17 5.70 4.56 14.53
C GLY A 17 4.30 5.11 14.22
N HIS A 18 4.07 5.53 12.98
CA HIS A 18 2.78 6.06 12.51
C HIS A 18 1.85 4.97 11.93
N SER A 19 2.30 3.71 11.86
CA SER A 19 1.53 2.64 11.22
C SER A 19 0.31 2.24 12.03
N LEU A 20 -0.85 2.19 11.39
CA LEU A 20 -2.10 1.70 11.97
C LEU A 20 -2.33 0.20 11.76
N SER A 21 -1.35 -0.51 11.16
CA SER A 21 -1.46 -1.96 10.94
C SER A 21 -1.65 -2.76 12.23
N PRO A 22 -0.96 -2.46 13.35
CA PRO A 22 -1.20 -3.17 14.60
C PRO A 22 -2.63 -3.02 15.12
N GLN A 23 -3.16 -1.78 15.13
CA GLN A 23 -4.53 -1.52 15.58
C GLN A 23 -5.55 -2.24 14.70
N MET A 24 -5.36 -2.18 13.39
CA MET A 24 -6.22 -2.82 12.40
C MET A 24 -6.23 -4.36 12.54
N HIS A 25 -5.05 -4.98 12.53
CA HIS A 25 -4.94 -6.45 12.58
C HIS A 25 -5.40 -7.00 13.93
N ASN A 26 -5.00 -6.39 15.06
CA ASN A 26 -5.41 -6.85 16.37
C ASN A 26 -6.93 -6.70 16.59
N ALA A 27 -7.56 -5.67 16.03
CA ALA A 27 -9.02 -5.56 16.03
C ALA A 27 -9.69 -6.71 15.24
N GLY A 28 -9.10 -7.11 14.12
CA GLY A 28 -9.54 -8.26 13.35
C GLY A 28 -9.40 -9.57 14.11
N LEU A 29 -8.24 -9.81 14.73
CA LEU A 29 -7.99 -10.99 15.56
C LEU A 29 -8.98 -11.09 16.72
N LYS A 30 -9.24 -9.98 17.41
CA LYS A 30 -10.21 -9.90 18.50
C LYS A 30 -11.64 -10.18 18.03
N ALA A 31 -12.04 -9.65 16.87
CA ALA A 31 -13.36 -9.86 16.31
C ALA A 31 -13.65 -11.34 15.97
N LEU A 32 -12.61 -12.12 15.67
CA LEU A 32 -12.70 -13.57 15.43
C LEU A 32 -12.43 -14.42 16.70
N GLY A 33 -12.08 -13.80 17.83
CA GLY A 33 -11.76 -14.51 19.07
C GLY A 33 -10.42 -15.26 19.05
N ILE A 34 -9.51 -14.91 18.13
CA ILE A 34 -8.19 -15.56 17.97
C ILE A 34 -7.01 -14.67 18.44
N ASP A 35 -7.30 -13.62 19.19
CA ASP A 35 -6.30 -12.68 19.76
C ASP A 35 -5.41 -13.29 20.86
N SER A 36 -5.69 -14.52 21.29
CA SER A 36 -4.78 -15.33 22.10
C SER A 36 -3.82 -16.18 21.28
N GLU A 37 -4.13 -16.45 20.00
CA GLU A 37 -3.34 -17.30 19.11
C GLU A 37 -2.31 -16.50 18.31
N LEU A 38 -2.63 -15.26 17.98
CA LEU A 38 -1.80 -14.37 17.17
C LEU A 38 -1.88 -12.93 17.69
N VAL A 39 -0.74 -12.25 17.70
CA VAL A 39 -0.64 -10.82 17.99
C VAL A 39 0.11 -10.12 16.86
N PHE A 40 -0.30 -8.88 16.55
CA PHE A 40 0.34 -8.07 15.52
C PHE A 40 1.01 -6.84 16.16
N VAL A 41 2.30 -6.64 15.90
CA VAL A 41 3.11 -5.55 16.45
C VAL A 41 3.79 -4.73 15.35
N ALA A 42 4.44 -3.62 15.71
CA ALA A 42 5.28 -2.84 14.80
C ALA A 42 6.74 -2.88 15.26
N CYS A 43 7.67 -2.95 14.31
CA CYS A 43 9.10 -2.91 14.56
C CYS A 43 9.79 -1.93 13.61
N ASP A 44 10.55 -0.98 14.16
CA ASP A 44 11.42 -0.12 13.37
C ASP A 44 12.67 -0.93 12.97
N VAL A 45 12.89 -1.10 11.67
CA VAL A 45 14.00 -1.88 11.10
C VAL A 45 14.73 -1.02 10.10
N LYS A 46 16.02 -0.81 10.26
CA LYS A 46 16.82 -0.09 9.28
C LYS A 46 17.11 -0.98 8.08
N ILE A 47 17.18 -0.39 6.89
CA ILE A 47 17.42 -1.15 5.66
C ILE A 47 18.75 -1.94 5.70
N ARG A 48 19.77 -1.39 6.36
CA ARG A 48 21.08 -2.03 6.55
C ARG A 48 21.02 -3.29 7.42
N ASP A 49 20.03 -3.40 8.30
CA ASP A 49 19.86 -4.49 9.27
C ASP A 49 18.92 -5.59 8.75
N MET A 50 18.46 -5.48 7.49
CA MET A 50 17.47 -6.41 6.91
C MET A 50 17.93 -7.87 6.94
N SER A 51 19.20 -8.13 6.65
CA SER A 51 19.74 -9.51 6.69
C SER A 51 19.62 -10.15 8.07
N ASP A 52 19.99 -9.41 9.13
CA ASP A 52 19.95 -9.92 10.49
C ASP A 52 18.50 -9.97 11.02
N PHE A 53 17.67 -9.04 10.61
CA PHE A 53 16.23 -9.09 10.87
C PHE A 53 15.62 -10.39 10.32
N ILE A 54 15.90 -10.75 9.07
CA ILE A 54 15.37 -11.98 8.44
C ILE A 54 15.88 -13.25 9.14
N LYS A 55 17.14 -13.29 9.58
CA LYS A 55 17.65 -14.38 10.43
C LYS A 55 16.84 -14.48 11.73
N GLY A 56 16.56 -13.32 12.36
CA GLY A 56 15.73 -13.24 13.55
C GLY A 56 14.29 -13.73 13.31
N VAL A 57 13.67 -13.35 12.19
CA VAL A 57 12.34 -13.84 11.79
C VAL A 57 12.29 -15.37 11.77
N ARG A 58 13.31 -16.01 11.18
CA ARG A 58 13.39 -17.48 11.13
C ARG A 58 13.66 -18.07 12.53
N ALA A 59 14.63 -17.54 13.25
CA ALA A 59 15.08 -18.07 14.55
C ALA A 59 13.99 -17.96 15.64
N MET A 60 13.22 -16.86 15.64
CA MET A 60 12.13 -16.63 16.58
C MET A 60 10.79 -17.22 16.15
N GLY A 61 10.68 -17.79 14.95
CA GLY A 61 9.42 -18.32 14.43
C GLY A 61 8.34 -17.25 14.24
N ILE A 62 8.73 -16.03 13.84
CA ILE A 62 7.77 -14.96 13.53
C ILE A 62 6.86 -15.43 12.40
N ALA A 63 5.54 -15.47 12.62
CA ALA A 63 4.59 -16.11 11.71
C ALA A 63 4.39 -15.33 10.40
N GLY A 64 4.50 -13.98 10.47
CA GLY A 64 4.36 -13.15 9.28
C GLY A 64 4.94 -11.76 9.45
N VAL A 65 5.35 -11.15 8.32
CA VAL A 65 5.90 -9.80 8.28
C VAL A 65 5.23 -9.00 7.18
N SER A 66 4.62 -7.88 7.55
CA SER A 66 4.22 -6.84 6.60
C SER A 66 5.38 -5.87 6.40
N ALA A 67 5.78 -5.62 5.16
CA ALA A 67 6.82 -4.66 4.84
C ALA A 67 6.23 -3.38 4.23
N THR A 68 6.63 -2.22 4.78
CA THR A 68 6.31 -0.93 4.17
C THR A 68 7.59 -0.18 3.78
N LEU A 69 7.48 1.10 3.49
CA LEU A 69 8.60 1.95 3.08
C LEU A 69 9.74 1.90 4.11
N PRO A 70 11.03 1.73 3.70
CA PRO A 70 11.53 1.56 2.34
C PRO A 70 11.72 0.08 1.90
N HIS A 71 11.22 -0.90 2.63
CA HIS A 71 11.67 -2.29 2.61
C HIS A 71 11.10 -3.18 1.50
N LYS A 72 10.01 -2.78 0.83
CA LYS A 72 9.23 -3.66 -0.09
C LYS A 72 10.05 -4.30 -1.23
N ILE A 73 11.05 -3.60 -1.74
CA ILE A 73 11.94 -4.12 -2.80
C ILE A 73 13.07 -4.94 -2.18
N GLU A 74 13.67 -4.44 -1.09
CA GLU A 74 14.82 -5.08 -0.46
C GLU A 74 14.47 -6.43 0.15
N ILE A 75 13.36 -6.52 0.89
CA ILE A 75 12.94 -7.74 1.57
C ILE A 75 12.73 -8.92 0.60
N MET A 76 12.37 -8.64 -0.64
CA MET A 76 12.14 -9.66 -1.68
C MET A 76 13.37 -10.53 -1.92
N LYS A 77 14.59 -9.98 -1.75
CA LYS A 77 15.86 -10.68 -1.96
C LYS A 77 16.11 -11.81 -0.96
N TYR A 78 15.41 -11.81 0.17
CA TYR A 78 15.60 -12.75 1.29
C TYR A 78 14.52 -13.84 1.35
N MET A 79 13.58 -13.84 0.38
CA MET A 79 12.53 -14.84 0.32
C MET A 79 13.01 -16.15 -0.31
N ASP A 80 12.59 -17.29 0.25
CA ASP A 80 12.85 -18.59 -0.35
C ASP A 80 12.00 -18.80 -1.60
N THR A 81 10.76 -18.27 -1.56
CA THR A 81 9.86 -18.25 -2.73
C THR A 81 9.11 -16.92 -2.80
N VAL A 82 8.80 -16.49 -4.00
CA VAL A 82 8.02 -15.28 -4.25
C VAL A 82 6.82 -15.64 -5.12
N ASP A 83 5.64 -15.23 -4.69
CA ASP A 83 4.40 -15.38 -5.45
C ASP A 83 4.52 -14.73 -6.83
N GLU A 84 3.85 -15.32 -7.84
CA GLU A 84 3.94 -14.84 -9.23
C GLU A 84 3.54 -13.37 -9.37
N THR A 85 2.49 -12.93 -8.65
CA THR A 85 2.04 -11.54 -8.64
C THR A 85 3.09 -10.62 -8.03
N ALA A 86 3.66 -10.97 -6.89
CA ALA A 86 4.72 -10.19 -6.23
C ALA A 86 5.98 -10.11 -7.11
N ARG A 87 6.30 -11.18 -7.84
CA ARG A 87 7.41 -11.21 -8.81
C ARG A 87 7.17 -10.26 -9.98
N LYS A 88 5.97 -10.26 -10.55
CA LYS A 88 5.59 -9.32 -11.64
C LYS A 88 5.55 -7.87 -11.17
N ILE A 89 5.19 -7.62 -9.91
CA ILE A 89 5.23 -6.28 -9.30
C ILE A 89 6.66 -5.85 -9.01
N GLY A 90 7.57 -6.79 -8.72
CA GLY A 90 8.95 -6.51 -8.30
C GLY A 90 9.04 -5.96 -6.88
N ALA A 91 8.08 -6.28 -6.01
CA ALA A 91 8.05 -5.86 -4.61
C ALA A 91 7.22 -6.83 -3.76
N VAL A 92 7.66 -7.04 -2.52
CA VAL A 92 6.97 -7.83 -1.49
C VAL A 92 6.52 -6.90 -0.37
N ASN A 93 5.24 -6.91 -0.03
CA ASN A 93 4.72 -6.22 1.15
C ASN A 93 4.28 -7.17 2.26
N THR A 94 4.27 -8.47 2.00
CA THR A 94 3.75 -9.50 2.90
C THR A 94 4.64 -10.72 2.85
N VAL A 95 5.14 -11.17 3.98
CA VAL A 95 5.92 -12.41 4.14
C VAL A 95 5.16 -13.36 5.04
N VAL A 96 5.01 -14.59 4.61
CA VAL A 96 4.50 -15.69 5.44
C VAL A 96 5.65 -16.63 5.75
N ASN A 97 5.80 -16.97 7.02
CA ASN A 97 6.82 -17.92 7.48
C ASN A 97 6.15 -19.28 7.74
N ASP A 98 6.50 -20.25 6.91
CA ASP A 98 6.08 -21.63 7.09
C ASP A 98 7.29 -22.44 7.59
N ASN A 99 7.38 -22.60 8.93
CA ASN A 99 8.43 -23.38 9.59
C ASN A 99 9.86 -23.02 9.15
N GLY A 100 10.14 -21.73 8.97
CA GLY A 100 11.42 -21.19 8.54
C GLY A 100 11.52 -20.95 7.03
N ALA A 101 10.62 -21.47 6.20
CA ALA A 101 10.53 -21.15 4.79
C ALA A 101 9.74 -19.84 4.60
N LEU A 102 10.36 -18.82 4.03
CA LEU A 102 9.74 -17.50 3.85
C LEU A 102 9.18 -17.36 2.44
N LYS A 103 7.88 -17.13 2.34
CA LYS A 103 7.20 -16.85 1.09
C LYS A 103 6.72 -15.42 1.01
N GLY A 104 7.15 -14.70 -0.04
CA GLY A 104 6.80 -13.30 -0.28
C GLY A 104 5.58 -13.13 -1.18
N TYR A 105 4.70 -12.20 -0.80
CA TYR A 105 3.50 -11.81 -1.52
C TYR A 105 3.42 -10.30 -1.67
N ASN A 106 2.53 -9.83 -2.53
CA ASN A 106 2.16 -8.43 -2.60
C ASN A 106 0.64 -8.28 -2.58
N THR A 107 0.12 -7.58 -1.57
CA THR A 107 -1.33 -7.32 -1.41
C THR A 107 -1.71 -5.88 -1.74
N ASP A 108 -0.74 -4.98 -1.97
CA ASP A 108 -0.98 -3.55 -2.23
C ASP A 108 -1.83 -3.33 -3.49
N TRP A 109 -1.64 -4.15 -4.53
CA TRP A 109 -2.41 -4.02 -5.77
C TRP A 109 -3.91 -4.22 -5.55
N LEU A 110 -4.32 -5.18 -4.70
CA LEU A 110 -5.71 -5.35 -4.30
C LEU A 110 -6.18 -4.21 -3.39
N GLY A 111 -5.30 -3.74 -2.50
CA GLY A 111 -5.56 -2.57 -1.67
C GLY A 111 -5.93 -1.33 -2.48
N ALA A 112 -5.31 -1.12 -3.62
CA ALA A 112 -5.61 -0.01 -4.51
C ALA A 112 -6.82 -0.28 -5.42
N LEU A 113 -6.93 -1.49 -5.98
CA LEU A 113 -8.00 -1.80 -6.95
C LEU A 113 -9.38 -1.85 -6.31
N ILE A 114 -9.53 -2.50 -5.17
CA ILE A 114 -10.86 -2.70 -4.56
C ILE A 114 -11.60 -1.38 -4.32
N PRO A 115 -11.01 -0.33 -3.72
CA PRO A 115 -11.70 0.94 -3.57
C PRO A 115 -11.96 1.68 -4.89
N LEU A 116 -11.10 1.53 -5.89
CA LEU A 116 -11.31 2.10 -7.22
C LEU A 116 -12.48 1.43 -7.96
N GLU A 117 -12.54 0.11 -7.98
CA GLU A 117 -13.62 -0.66 -8.62
C GLU A 117 -14.99 -0.41 -7.99
N LYS A 118 -15.04 0.03 -6.74
CA LYS A 118 -16.30 0.50 -6.10
C LYS A 118 -16.78 1.85 -6.61
N LYS A 119 -15.91 2.61 -7.29
CA LYS A 119 -16.23 3.94 -7.81
C LYS A 119 -16.47 3.95 -9.31
N THR A 120 -15.75 3.16 -10.07
CA THR A 120 -15.82 3.14 -11.54
C THR A 120 -15.32 1.84 -12.12
N GLU A 121 -15.74 1.53 -13.36
CA GLU A 121 -15.05 0.55 -14.18
C GLU A 121 -13.67 1.09 -14.58
N LEU A 122 -12.65 0.23 -14.54
CA LEU A 122 -11.26 0.64 -14.76
C LEU A 122 -10.78 0.46 -16.22
N LYS A 123 -11.52 -0.31 -17.02
CA LYS A 123 -11.16 -0.57 -18.42
C LYS A 123 -11.16 0.73 -19.22
N ASN A 124 -10.08 0.98 -19.97
CA ASN A 124 -9.85 2.18 -20.79
C ASN A 124 -9.81 3.51 -20.00
N LYS A 125 -9.86 3.50 -18.68
CA LYS A 125 -9.68 4.72 -17.87
C LYS A 125 -8.26 5.25 -17.98
N ARG A 126 -8.12 6.56 -18.18
CA ARG A 126 -6.84 7.28 -18.16
C ARG A 126 -6.49 7.61 -16.72
N VAL A 127 -5.37 7.07 -16.27
CA VAL A 127 -4.94 7.19 -14.87
C VAL A 127 -3.61 7.94 -14.79
N GLY A 128 -3.62 9.09 -14.13
CA GLY A 128 -2.43 9.80 -13.71
C GLY A 128 -1.93 9.27 -12.37
N LEU A 129 -0.74 8.70 -12.32
CA LEU A 129 -0.14 8.17 -11.10
C LEU A 129 1.08 9.01 -10.71
N LEU A 130 0.99 9.68 -9.57
CA LEU A 130 2.06 10.47 -8.99
C LEU A 130 2.96 9.58 -8.14
N GLY A 131 4.26 9.50 -8.51
CA GLY A 131 5.27 8.69 -7.82
C GLY A 131 5.68 7.43 -8.57
N ALA A 132 6.88 6.92 -8.24
CA ALA A 132 7.51 5.75 -8.85
C ALA A 132 8.15 4.81 -7.82
N GLY A 133 7.55 4.68 -6.64
CA GLY A 133 8.01 3.82 -5.54
C GLY A 133 7.36 2.43 -5.53
N GLY A 134 7.59 1.68 -4.46
CA GLY A 134 7.07 0.30 -4.30
C GLY A 134 5.55 0.19 -4.35
N ALA A 135 4.82 1.20 -3.81
CA ALA A 135 3.36 1.23 -3.91
C ALA A 135 2.89 1.50 -5.36
N ALA A 136 3.58 2.41 -6.08
CA ALA A 136 3.27 2.71 -7.47
C ALA A 136 3.38 1.46 -8.35
N ARG A 137 4.40 0.61 -8.17
CA ARG A 137 4.55 -0.68 -8.90
C ARG A 137 3.31 -1.56 -8.76
N ALA A 138 2.82 -1.74 -7.53
CA ALA A 138 1.65 -2.55 -7.25
C ALA A 138 0.37 -1.96 -7.86
N ILE A 139 0.20 -0.64 -7.79
CA ILE A 139 -0.93 0.09 -8.36
C ILE A 139 -0.93 -0.06 -9.88
N ILE A 140 0.22 0.15 -10.56
CA ILE A 140 0.36 -0.02 -12.01
C ILE A 140 -0.01 -1.43 -12.42
N TYR A 141 0.56 -2.44 -11.75
CA TYR A 141 0.25 -3.84 -12.04
C TYR A 141 -1.24 -4.11 -12.00
N GLY A 142 -1.93 -3.67 -10.94
CA GLY A 142 -3.36 -3.85 -10.78
C GLY A 142 -4.17 -3.15 -11.88
N LEU A 143 -3.87 -1.89 -12.16
CA LEU A 143 -4.54 -1.08 -13.18
C LEU A 143 -4.32 -1.64 -14.60
N LYS A 144 -3.11 -2.07 -14.95
CA LYS A 144 -2.82 -2.74 -16.23
C LYS A 144 -3.62 -4.02 -16.39
N LYS A 145 -3.74 -4.82 -15.33
CA LYS A 145 -4.55 -6.05 -15.32
C LYS A 145 -6.03 -5.76 -15.61
N LYS A 146 -6.50 -4.55 -15.29
CA LYS A 146 -7.89 -4.09 -15.54
C LYS A 146 -8.04 -3.30 -16.84
N GLY A 147 -6.97 -3.14 -17.62
CA GLY A 147 -7.01 -2.47 -18.93
C GLY A 147 -7.04 -0.95 -18.87
N SER A 148 -6.54 -0.34 -17.79
CA SER A 148 -6.37 1.11 -17.68
C SER A 148 -5.17 1.60 -18.50
N ILE A 149 -5.24 2.87 -18.95
CA ILE A 149 -4.18 3.60 -19.64
C ILE A 149 -3.48 4.48 -18.59
N ILE A 150 -2.18 4.23 -18.35
CA ILE A 150 -1.48 4.83 -17.21
C ILE A 150 -0.41 5.80 -17.71
N THR A 151 -0.33 6.97 -17.09
CA THR A 151 0.76 7.93 -17.22
C THR A 151 1.35 8.21 -15.83
N LEU A 152 2.65 7.96 -15.68
CA LEU A 152 3.39 8.25 -14.45
C LEU A 152 3.84 9.70 -14.44
N PHE A 153 3.68 10.37 -13.32
CA PHE A 153 4.23 11.70 -13.06
C PHE A 153 5.20 11.61 -11.88
N ASN A 154 6.46 11.95 -12.10
CA ASN A 154 7.45 11.85 -11.03
C ASN A 154 8.51 12.93 -11.13
N ARG A 155 9.01 13.41 -9.97
CA ARG A 155 10.08 14.38 -9.89
C ARG A 155 11.37 13.93 -10.61
N SER A 156 11.73 12.65 -10.46
CA SER A 156 12.82 12.03 -11.22
C SER A 156 12.23 11.37 -12.46
N LEU A 157 12.34 12.03 -13.61
CA LEU A 157 11.90 11.47 -14.89
C LEU A 157 12.63 10.15 -15.21
N LYS A 158 13.90 10.02 -14.81
CA LYS A 158 14.66 8.77 -14.96
C LYS A 158 13.96 7.60 -14.26
N ASN A 159 13.55 7.78 -13.01
CA ASN A 159 12.86 6.72 -12.27
C ASN A 159 11.47 6.41 -12.85
N ALA A 160 10.77 7.45 -13.33
CA ALA A 160 9.49 7.26 -14.01
C ALA A 160 9.66 6.46 -15.31
N ASN A 161 10.62 6.81 -16.16
CA ASN A 161 10.89 6.11 -17.41
C ASN A 161 11.26 4.63 -17.18
N THR A 162 12.16 4.35 -16.22
CA THR A 162 12.52 2.96 -15.89
C THR A 162 11.29 2.15 -15.51
N LEU A 163 10.40 2.72 -14.67
CA LEU A 163 9.19 2.02 -14.26
C LEU A 163 8.17 1.91 -15.41
N ALA A 164 8.05 2.94 -16.23
CA ALA A 164 7.16 2.98 -17.38
C ALA A 164 7.56 1.95 -18.46
N GLU A 165 8.86 1.79 -18.72
CA GLU A 165 9.38 0.77 -19.62
C GLU A 165 9.06 -0.64 -19.11
N GLU A 166 9.30 -0.90 -17.83
CA GLU A 166 9.03 -2.20 -17.19
C GLU A 166 7.56 -2.62 -17.30
N PHE A 167 6.64 -1.66 -17.15
CA PHE A 167 5.19 -1.93 -17.17
C PHE A 167 4.50 -1.54 -18.49
N ALA A 168 5.23 -1.10 -19.50
CA ALA A 168 4.70 -0.60 -20.76
C ALA A 168 3.58 0.44 -20.58
N CYS A 169 3.89 1.57 -19.92
CA CYS A 169 2.99 2.71 -19.70
C CYS A 169 3.70 4.04 -20.00
N GLY A 170 2.96 5.16 -19.95
CA GLY A 170 3.52 6.49 -20.19
C GLY A 170 4.26 7.03 -18.96
N ALA A 171 5.22 7.95 -19.17
CA ALA A 171 5.89 8.70 -18.12
C ALA A 171 6.10 10.16 -18.52
N CYS A 172 5.91 11.06 -17.54
CA CYS A 172 6.11 12.49 -17.68
C CYS A 172 6.84 13.06 -16.44
N GLY A 173 7.52 14.18 -16.63
CA GLY A 173 8.03 15.02 -15.55
C GLY A 173 6.92 15.85 -14.88
N LEU A 174 7.26 16.52 -13.78
CA LEU A 174 6.31 17.41 -13.10
C LEU A 174 6.12 18.74 -13.84
N ASP A 175 6.88 19.00 -14.89
CA ASP A 175 6.71 20.12 -15.84
C ASP A 175 5.54 19.94 -16.79
N SER A 176 4.98 18.73 -16.89
CA SER A 176 3.88 18.35 -17.77
C SER A 176 2.58 18.02 -17.02
N LEU A 177 2.39 18.63 -15.84
CA LEU A 177 1.21 18.35 -14.98
C LEU A 177 -0.12 18.84 -15.57
N GLU A 178 -0.12 19.70 -16.60
CA GLU A 178 -1.34 20.05 -17.34
C GLU A 178 -2.04 18.83 -17.95
N GLN A 179 -1.30 17.78 -18.28
CA GLN A 179 -1.87 16.52 -18.78
C GLN A 179 -2.78 15.81 -17.76
N VAL A 180 -2.68 16.18 -16.47
CA VAL A 180 -3.57 15.66 -15.41
C VAL A 180 -5.03 16.03 -15.69
N LEU A 181 -5.29 17.17 -16.35
CA LEU A 181 -6.65 17.61 -16.70
C LEU A 181 -7.39 16.61 -17.60
N ASP A 182 -6.65 15.81 -18.35
CA ASP A 182 -7.18 14.80 -19.26
C ASP A 182 -7.35 13.41 -18.62
N MET A 183 -7.01 13.24 -17.35
CA MET A 183 -7.13 11.96 -16.66
C MET A 183 -8.53 11.75 -16.10
N ASP A 184 -8.99 10.50 -16.03
CA ASP A 184 -10.24 10.15 -15.34
C ASP A 184 -9.96 9.95 -13.84
N ILE A 185 -8.79 9.39 -13.53
CA ILE A 185 -8.38 9.01 -12.17
C ILE A 185 -6.99 9.60 -11.91
N LEU A 186 -6.83 10.21 -10.75
CA LEU A 186 -5.55 10.70 -10.26
C LEU A 186 -5.20 10.00 -8.95
N ILE A 187 -4.02 9.39 -8.88
CA ILE A 187 -3.57 8.64 -7.70
C ILE A 187 -2.27 9.25 -7.18
N ASN A 188 -2.26 9.68 -5.90
CA ASN A 188 -1.03 10.05 -5.22
C ASN A 188 -0.41 8.82 -4.55
N ALA A 189 0.71 8.35 -5.07
CA ALA A 189 1.55 7.29 -4.48
C ALA A 189 2.91 7.85 -4.01
N THR A 190 2.99 9.14 -3.73
CA THR A 190 4.14 9.80 -3.09
C THR A 190 3.92 9.98 -1.60
N SER A 191 4.94 10.46 -0.88
CA SER A 191 4.82 10.88 0.52
C SER A 191 4.44 12.36 0.70
N VAL A 192 4.21 13.11 -0.39
CA VAL A 192 3.83 14.53 -0.31
C VAL A 192 2.43 14.65 0.28
N GLY A 193 2.30 15.38 1.38
CA GLY A 193 1.06 15.51 2.16
C GLY A 193 1.01 14.66 3.43
N MET A 194 2.01 13.80 3.68
CA MET A 194 2.05 12.93 4.87
C MET A 194 2.45 13.67 6.15
N ASN A 195 3.47 14.53 6.07
CA ASN A 195 3.99 15.28 7.23
C ASN A 195 3.95 16.79 7.01
N GLU A 196 3.26 17.24 5.98
CA GLU A 196 3.19 18.64 5.56
C GLU A 196 1.84 18.93 4.91
N ASP A 197 1.32 20.15 5.07
CA ASP A 197 0.09 20.59 4.39
C ASP A 197 0.38 21.02 2.94
N LYS A 198 0.89 20.08 2.14
CA LYS A 198 1.19 20.28 0.72
C LYS A 198 0.48 19.26 -0.15
N SER A 199 0.16 19.68 -1.38
CA SER A 199 -0.34 18.81 -2.44
C SER A 199 0.79 18.50 -3.43
N PRO A 200 0.88 17.28 -3.98
CA PRO A 200 1.85 16.95 -5.03
C PRO A 200 1.56 17.67 -6.36
N ILE A 201 0.35 18.22 -6.53
CA ILE A 201 -0.06 18.99 -7.71
C ILE A 201 -0.81 20.25 -7.28
N ASP A 202 -0.80 21.27 -8.15
CA ASP A 202 -1.59 22.48 -7.96
C ASP A 202 -3.08 22.17 -8.14
N LYS A 203 -3.93 22.76 -7.30
CA LYS A 203 -5.40 22.67 -7.33
C LYS A 203 -6.00 23.05 -8.69
N LYS A 204 -5.33 23.90 -9.49
CA LYS A 204 -5.79 24.29 -10.84
C LYS A 204 -5.91 23.11 -11.80
N PHE A 205 -5.15 22.01 -11.57
CA PHE A 205 -5.19 20.79 -12.36
C PHE A 205 -6.26 19.79 -11.92
N LEU A 206 -7.07 20.13 -10.92
CA LEU A 206 -8.19 19.32 -10.45
C LEU A 206 -9.52 19.85 -10.99
N ASN A 207 -10.44 18.95 -11.31
CA ASN A 207 -11.80 19.26 -11.73
C ASN A 207 -12.82 18.24 -11.17
N LYS A 208 -14.11 18.52 -11.35
CA LYS A 208 -15.23 17.72 -10.80
C LYS A 208 -15.36 16.32 -11.39
N ASP A 209 -14.78 16.08 -12.56
CA ASP A 209 -14.91 14.81 -13.28
C ASP A 209 -13.82 13.80 -12.86
N HIS A 210 -12.82 14.25 -12.09
CA HIS A 210 -11.77 13.38 -11.55
C HIS A 210 -12.28 12.48 -10.42
N ILE A 211 -11.69 11.27 -10.36
CA ILE A 211 -11.63 10.47 -9.14
C ILE A 211 -10.21 10.63 -8.58
N VAL A 212 -10.07 11.22 -7.40
CA VAL A 212 -8.77 11.45 -6.75
C VAL A 212 -8.57 10.46 -5.61
N PHE A 213 -7.53 9.67 -5.71
CA PHE A 213 -7.13 8.72 -4.70
C PHE A 213 -5.78 9.10 -4.10
N ASP A 214 -5.76 9.41 -2.81
CA ASP A 214 -4.50 9.60 -2.08
C ASP A 214 -4.25 8.39 -1.19
N ILE A 215 -3.11 7.70 -1.35
CA ILE A 215 -2.79 6.53 -0.53
C ILE A 215 -2.29 6.88 0.87
N ILE A 216 -2.07 8.17 1.15
CA ILE A 216 -1.73 8.66 2.49
C ILE A 216 -2.99 8.59 3.37
N TYR A 217 -2.85 8.01 4.55
CA TYR A 217 -3.96 7.87 5.51
C TYR A 217 -3.76 8.68 6.80
N THR A 218 -2.57 9.25 7.01
CA THR A 218 -2.29 10.19 8.10
C THR A 218 -1.59 11.42 7.53
N PRO A 219 -2.22 12.58 7.52
CA PRO A 219 -3.58 12.87 8.02
C PRO A 219 -4.65 12.19 7.17
N LYS A 220 -5.87 12.00 7.74
CA LYS A 220 -7.02 11.40 7.05
C LYS A 220 -7.39 12.11 5.74
N GLU A 221 -7.34 13.45 5.75
CA GLU A 221 -7.55 14.30 4.59
C GLU A 221 -6.31 15.15 4.35
N THR A 222 -5.52 14.76 3.37
CA THR A 222 -4.36 15.51 2.91
C THR A 222 -4.79 16.80 2.20
N ARG A 223 -3.85 17.68 1.91
CA ARG A 223 -4.11 18.87 1.10
C ARG A 223 -4.70 18.51 -0.26
N LEU A 224 -4.18 17.48 -0.92
CA LEU A 224 -4.71 17.00 -2.20
C LEU A 224 -6.21 16.61 -2.10
N ILE A 225 -6.59 15.88 -1.06
CA ILE A 225 -7.98 15.45 -0.84
C ILE A 225 -8.89 16.65 -0.58
N LYS A 226 -8.44 17.63 0.23
CA LYS A 226 -9.19 18.87 0.48
C LYS A 226 -9.41 19.65 -0.83
N ASP A 227 -8.33 19.86 -1.59
CA ASP A 227 -8.38 20.58 -2.88
C ASP A 227 -9.29 19.87 -3.89
N ALA A 228 -9.25 18.53 -3.95
CA ALA A 228 -10.12 17.72 -4.81
C ALA A 228 -11.61 17.89 -4.45
N LYS A 229 -11.93 17.84 -3.15
CA LYS A 229 -13.32 18.06 -2.67
C LYS A 229 -13.83 19.46 -3.02
N GLU A 230 -12.99 20.49 -2.85
CA GLU A 230 -13.35 21.86 -3.21
C GLU A 230 -13.60 22.05 -4.72
N LYS A 231 -12.96 21.21 -5.55
CA LYS A 231 -13.20 21.15 -7.00
C LYS A 231 -14.39 20.27 -7.40
N GLY A 232 -15.05 19.64 -6.44
CA GLY A 232 -16.17 18.74 -6.68
C GLY A 232 -15.80 17.35 -7.17
N ALA A 233 -14.52 16.98 -7.12
CA ALA A 233 -14.03 15.66 -7.50
C ALA A 233 -14.51 14.57 -6.52
N GLN A 234 -14.67 13.34 -7.02
CA GLN A 234 -14.85 12.20 -6.16
C GLN A 234 -13.51 11.85 -5.50
N VAL A 235 -13.52 11.47 -4.21
CA VAL A 235 -12.30 11.14 -3.50
C VAL A 235 -12.33 9.72 -2.94
N ILE A 236 -11.13 9.10 -2.88
CA ILE A 236 -10.86 7.85 -2.16
C ILE A 236 -9.76 8.16 -1.15
N LEU A 237 -10.02 7.85 0.11
CA LEU A 237 -9.09 8.14 1.21
C LEU A 237 -8.10 6.98 1.41
N GLY A 238 -6.88 7.29 1.79
CA GLY A 238 -5.76 6.34 1.87
C GLY A 238 -6.00 5.16 2.82
N TYR A 239 -6.80 5.34 3.85
CA TYR A 239 -7.13 4.24 4.75
C TYR A 239 -7.88 3.09 4.05
N GLU A 240 -8.55 3.33 2.93
CA GLU A 240 -9.17 2.25 2.14
C GLU A 240 -8.11 1.31 1.55
N MET A 241 -6.98 1.86 1.05
CA MET A 241 -5.87 1.02 0.60
C MET A 241 -5.27 0.22 1.75
N LEU A 242 -5.02 0.88 2.90
CA LEU A 242 -4.52 0.22 4.11
C LEU A 242 -5.42 -0.94 4.53
N LEU A 243 -6.74 -0.72 4.54
CA LEU A 243 -7.75 -1.70 4.92
C LEU A 243 -7.74 -2.93 4.00
N TYR A 244 -7.86 -2.70 2.69
CA TYR A 244 -8.03 -3.84 1.77
C TYR A 244 -6.74 -4.62 1.54
N GLN A 245 -5.57 -3.96 1.50
CA GLN A 245 -4.31 -4.70 1.49
C GLN A 245 -4.12 -5.50 2.79
N GLY A 246 -4.47 -4.89 3.94
CA GLY A 246 -4.39 -5.53 5.24
C GLY A 246 -5.37 -6.69 5.41
N ALA A 247 -6.56 -6.61 4.82
CA ALA A 247 -7.50 -7.72 4.81
C ALA A 247 -6.94 -8.96 4.07
N GLN A 248 -6.23 -8.75 2.96
CA GLN A 248 -5.55 -9.84 2.27
C GLN A 248 -4.36 -10.40 3.08
N GLN A 249 -3.60 -9.53 3.74
CA GLN A 249 -2.53 -9.96 4.67
C GLN A 249 -3.12 -10.79 5.82
N PHE A 250 -4.21 -10.34 6.40
CA PHE A 250 -4.90 -11.05 7.48
C PHE A 250 -5.24 -12.49 7.09
N ARG A 251 -5.82 -12.66 5.89
CA ARG A 251 -6.13 -13.99 5.35
C ARG A 251 -4.88 -14.86 5.16
N LEU A 252 -3.79 -14.26 4.66
CA LEU A 252 -2.52 -14.99 4.48
C LEU A 252 -1.90 -15.43 5.81
N TYR A 253 -2.04 -14.63 6.88
CA TYR A 253 -1.48 -14.95 8.20
C TYR A 253 -2.33 -15.91 9.01
N THR A 254 -3.64 -15.86 8.87
CA THR A 254 -4.58 -16.59 9.73
C THR A 254 -5.30 -17.75 9.05
N GLY A 255 -5.40 -17.72 7.72
CA GLY A 255 -6.25 -18.62 6.94
C GLY A 255 -7.74 -18.23 6.96
N PHE A 256 -8.16 -17.25 7.77
CA PHE A 256 -9.55 -16.80 7.88
C PHE A 256 -9.80 -15.56 7.02
N ASP A 257 -11.03 -15.39 6.56
CA ASP A 257 -11.46 -14.14 5.94
C ASP A 257 -11.42 -12.99 6.95
N ALA A 258 -10.91 -11.86 6.52
CA ALA A 258 -10.74 -10.69 7.39
C ALA A 258 -12.10 -10.09 7.80
N PRO A 259 -12.33 -9.80 9.08
CA PRO A 259 -13.51 -9.08 9.55
C PRO A 259 -13.37 -7.58 9.22
N VAL A 260 -13.54 -7.24 7.93
CA VAL A 260 -13.23 -5.93 7.33
C VAL A 260 -13.85 -4.76 8.11
N GLU A 261 -15.09 -4.91 8.60
CA GLU A 261 -15.76 -3.82 9.33
C GLU A 261 -15.15 -3.56 10.71
N ALA A 262 -14.69 -4.59 11.41
CA ALA A 262 -13.97 -4.41 12.68
C ALA A 262 -12.61 -3.73 12.44
N MET A 263 -11.89 -4.15 11.40
CA MET A 263 -10.62 -3.56 10.98
C MET A 263 -10.80 -2.09 10.56
N ARG A 264 -11.85 -1.78 9.77
CA ARG A 264 -12.21 -0.41 9.35
C ARG A 264 -12.47 0.50 10.56
N LYS A 265 -13.29 0.04 11.52
CA LYS A 265 -13.59 0.80 12.73
C LYS A 265 -12.33 1.12 13.52
N ALA A 266 -11.39 0.18 13.62
CA ALA A 266 -10.13 0.39 14.31
C ALA A 266 -9.26 1.46 13.62
N ILE A 267 -9.18 1.46 12.28
CA ILE A 267 -8.48 2.50 11.54
C ILE A 267 -9.13 3.85 11.78
N LEU A 268 -10.46 3.96 11.55
CA LEU A 268 -11.19 5.22 11.61
C LEU A 268 -11.19 5.88 13.00
N LYS A 269 -10.93 5.12 14.05
CA LYS A 269 -10.76 5.63 15.42
C LYS A 269 -9.41 6.33 15.62
N ASN A 270 -8.43 6.08 14.73
CA ASN A 270 -7.04 6.51 14.90
C ASN A 270 -6.53 7.43 13.75
N VAL A 271 -7.37 7.82 12.79
CA VAL A 271 -7.08 8.77 11.70
C VAL A 271 -7.84 10.06 11.86
#